data_8760ce0bf58ca7629f709061ee860a18
#
_entry.id   8760ce0bf58ca7629f709061ee860a18
#
_cell.length_a   1.000
_cell.length_b   1.000
_cell.length_c   1.000
_cell.angle_alpha   90.00
_cell.angle_beta   90.00
_cell.angle_gamma   90.00
#
_symmetry.space_group_name_H-M   'P 1'
#
loop_
_entity.id
_entity.type
_entity.pdbx_description
1 polymer ?
#
loop_
_entity_poly.entity_id
_entity_poly.type
_entity_poly.pdbx_seq_one_letter_code
_entity_poly.pdbx_strand_id
1 'polypeptide(L)'
;MKKILILIVMSVLLVSCDNTENVIFDGTKTLVYFEETSATLDVVIDDTGVTTAIITQTTLSDTDRAVTVGLVESQTTADLSNFTFNEQVVIPAGSYTGELIINGTDVSVETSPEIAVFEITDASGAAFERSLELSIKQICPIPEGTFLGDYQLTQVSPINPANGVNSFPNGVVTLVEDGASTRRAFEATYLGDLGIGQAAAVVGFDFVCNSVIVDAGIDTSLTCDGETNIDLGPALNPSSYDPEDDSEFEITIREYATDDGGCGVVAFDTTFTLTKIN
;
A
#
# COMPACT_ATOMS: atom_id res chain seq x y z
N MET A 1 47.89 35.13 24.99
CA MET A 1 46.59 35.25 25.64
C MET A 1 45.41 34.81 24.73
N LYS A 2 45.35 35.16 23.44
CA LYS A 2 44.28 34.72 22.52
C LYS A 2 44.16 33.19 22.30
N LYS A 3 45.27 32.46 22.31
CA LYS A 3 45.27 30.99 22.10
C LYS A 3 44.81 30.19 23.33
N ILE A 4 44.99 30.71 24.52
CA ILE A 4 44.52 30.07 25.77
C ILE A 4 43.01 30.26 25.93
N LEU A 5 42.43 31.38 25.49
CA LEU A 5 41.00 31.63 25.53
C LEU A 5 40.22 30.72 24.61
N ILE A 6 40.78 30.36 23.45
CA ILE A 6 40.13 29.43 22.47
C ILE A 6 40.10 27.99 23.04
N LEU A 7 41.12 27.58 23.78
CA LEU A 7 41.15 26.24 24.39
C LEU A 7 40.15 26.10 25.53
N ILE A 8 39.91 27.19 26.32
CA ILE A 8 38.93 27.19 27.39
C ILE A 8 37.50 27.18 26.81
N VAL A 9 37.24 27.90 25.74
CA VAL A 9 35.92 27.88 25.08
C VAL A 9 35.61 26.52 24.43
N MET A 10 36.62 25.82 23.91
CA MET A 10 36.46 24.50 23.31
C MET A 10 36.27 23.39 24.35
N SER A 11 36.75 23.56 25.59
CA SER A 11 36.54 22.60 26.70
C SER A 11 35.19 22.71 27.36
N VAL A 12 34.46 23.83 27.19
CA VAL A 12 33.12 24.03 27.77
C VAL A 12 32.02 23.42 26.87
N LEU A 13 32.32 23.16 25.60
CA LEU A 13 31.37 22.53 24.67
C LEU A 13 31.29 20.98 24.74
N LEU A 14 32.12 20.36 25.62
CA LEU A 14 32.15 18.89 25.77
C LEU A 14 31.42 18.40 27.03
N VAL A 15 30.72 19.24 27.78
CA VAL A 15 29.97 18.85 28.99
C VAL A 15 28.45 18.98 28.77
N SER A 16 27.99 18.66 27.60
CA SER A 16 26.59 18.30 27.39
C SER A 16 26.51 16.78 27.20
N CYS A 17 26.86 16.03 28.22
CA CYS A 17 26.31 14.70 28.40
C CYS A 17 24.90 14.92 28.95
N ASP A 18 23.92 14.82 28.05
CA ASP A 18 22.54 14.61 28.42
C ASP A 18 22.50 13.37 29.34
N ASN A 19 22.12 13.58 30.58
CA ASN A 19 21.70 12.48 31.45
C ASN A 19 20.36 11.96 30.87
N THR A 20 20.41 11.22 29.80
CA THR A 20 19.36 10.28 29.51
C THR A 20 19.45 9.22 30.61
N GLU A 21 18.68 9.42 31.68
CA GLU A 21 18.41 8.32 32.58
C GLU A 21 17.85 7.20 31.73
N ASN A 22 18.64 6.15 31.53
CA ASN A 22 18.13 4.91 30.95
C ASN A 22 17.01 4.45 31.88
N VAL A 23 15.77 4.66 31.49
CA VAL A 23 14.60 4.09 32.17
C VAL A 23 14.75 2.60 32.02
N ILE A 24 15.42 1.96 32.97
CA ILE A 24 15.51 0.50 33.03
C ILE A 24 14.12 0.06 33.51
N PHE A 25 13.44 -0.72 32.67
CA PHE A 25 12.21 -1.40 33.05
C PHE A 25 12.50 -2.30 34.27
N ASP A 26 12.02 -1.91 35.44
CA ASP A 26 12.28 -2.59 36.72
C ASP A 26 11.20 -3.64 37.07
N GLY A 27 10.23 -3.85 36.16
CA GLY A 27 9.10 -4.78 36.33
C GLY A 27 8.05 -4.30 37.36
N THR A 28 8.22 -3.12 37.98
CA THR A 28 7.27 -2.62 38.97
C THR A 28 6.14 -1.79 38.37
N LYS A 29 6.32 -1.27 37.17
CA LYS A 29 5.32 -0.51 36.42
C LYS A 29 4.86 -1.29 35.21
N THR A 30 3.55 -1.42 35.06
CA THR A 30 2.96 -1.99 33.84
C THR A 30 2.87 -0.88 32.79
N LEU A 31 3.33 -1.17 31.58
CA LEU A 31 3.06 -0.37 30.39
C LEU A 31 2.05 -1.13 29.52
N VAL A 32 1.08 -0.40 29.00
CA VAL A 32 0.07 -0.90 28.05
C VAL A 32 0.22 -0.13 26.74
N TYR A 33 0.25 -0.81 25.62
CA TYR A 33 0.48 -0.19 24.30
C TYR A 33 -0.11 -1.03 23.17
N PHE A 34 -0.33 -0.43 22.01
CA PHE A 34 -0.59 -1.18 20.79
C PHE A 34 0.66 -1.93 20.36
N GLU A 35 0.54 -3.21 20.02
CA GLU A 35 1.67 -4.03 19.55
C GLU A 35 2.20 -3.47 18.23
N GLU A 36 1.30 -3.12 17.31
CA GLU A 36 1.61 -2.47 16.05
C GLU A 36 1.25 -0.98 16.09
N THR A 37 1.94 -0.17 15.29
CA THR A 37 1.65 1.27 15.16
C THR A 37 0.76 1.59 13.97
N SER A 38 0.52 0.61 13.08
CA SER A 38 -0.34 0.73 11.91
C SER A 38 -1.09 -0.56 11.65
N ALA A 39 -2.31 -0.43 11.10
CA ALA A 39 -3.15 -1.53 10.65
C ALA A 39 -3.93 -1.13 9.39
N THR A 40 -4.55 -2.09 8.72
CA THR A 40 -5.42 -1.86 7.57
C THR A 40 -6.79 -2.47 7.82
N LEU A 41 -7.84 -1.75 7.44
CA LEU A 41 -9.21 -2.20 7.38
C LEU A 41 -9.67 -2.16 5.93
N ASP A 42 -9.70 -3.32 5.29
CA ASP A 42 -10.28 -3.49 3.97
C ASP A 42 -11.79 -3.69 4.11
N VAL A 43 -12.57 -2.83 3.46
CA VAL A 43 -14.04 -2.88 3.47
C VAL A 43 -14.51 -3.29 2.08
N VAL A 44 -15.24 -4.38 2.01
CA VAL A 44 -15.77 -4.88 0.73
C VAL A 44 -16.89 -3.95 0.25
N ILE A 45 -16.90 -3.63 -1.06
CA ILE A 45 -17.96 -2.79 -1.67
C ILE A 45 -19.36 -3.33 -1.34
N ASP A 46 -20.26 -2.45 -0.94
CA ASP A 46 -21.64 -2.75 -0.54
C ASP A 46 -21.77 -3.78 0.63
N ASP A 47 -20.67 -4.03 1.38
CA ASP A 47 -20.61 -5.02 2.46
C ASP A 47 -19.80 -4.48 3.65
N THR A 48 -19.09 -5.34 4.33
CA THR A 48 -18.37 -5.06 5.57
C THR A 48 -16.90 -5.49 5.49
N GLY A 49 -16.13 -5.05 6.48
CA GLY A 49 -14.77 -5.50 6.74
C GLY A 49 -14.54 -5.63 8.24
N VAL A 50 -13.52 -6.36 8.64
CA VAL A 50 -13.10 -6.46 10.04
C VAL A 50 -11.59 -6.53 10.13
N THR A 51 -11.04 -5.83 11.12
CA THR A 51 -9.63 -5.97 11.49
C THR A 51 -9.49 -5.97 13.00
N THR A 52 -8.37 -6.49 13.48
CA THR A 52 -8.08 -6.58 14.92
C THR A 52 -6.70 -6.00 15.17
N ALA A 53 -6.61 -5.10 16.15
CA ALA A 53 -5.34 -4.61 16.66
C ALA A 53 -5.09 -5.16 18.06
N ILE A 54 -3.86 -5.59 18.32
CA ILE A 54 -3.47 -6.18 19.60
C ILE A 54 -2.99 -5.08 20.56
N ILE A 55 -3.55 -5.10 21.76
CA ILE A 55 -3.07 -4.28 22.88
C ILE A 55 -2.31 -5.19 23.83
N THR A 56 -1.07 -4.82 24.14
CA THR A 56 -0.13 -5.63 24.92
C THR A 56 0.19 -4.94 26.25
N GLN A 57 0.36 -5.73 27.32
CA GLN A 57 0.89 -5.26 28.61
C GLN A 57 2.23 -5.91 28.97
N THR A 58 3.10 -5.17 29.66
CA THR A 58 4.45 -5.65 29.99
C THR A 58 4.52 -6.60 31.18
N THR A 59 3.50 -6.62 32.04
CA THR A 59 3.44 -7.49 33.23
C THR A 59 2.09 -8.18 33.32
N LEU A 60 2.08 -9.45 33.73
CA LEU A 60 0.84 -10.18 34.01
C LEU A 60 0.05 -9.57 35.17
N SER A 61 -1.26 -9.67 35.09
CA SER A 61 -2.20 -9.31 36.16
C SER A 61 -2.99 -10.54 36.59
N ASP A 62 -3.26 -10.68 37.89
CA ASP A 62 -4.13 -11.74 38.41
C ASP A 62 -5.62 -11.40 38.24
N THR A 63 -5.93 -10.23 37.73
CA THR A 63 -7.28 -9.76 37.43
C THR A 63 -7.33 -9.18 36.03
N ASP A 64 -8.51 -9.21 35.44
CA ASP A 64 -8.76 -8.56 34.15
C ASP A 64 -8.37 -7.09 34.20
N ARG A 65 -7.74 -6.59 33.13
CA ARG A 65 -7.40 -5.18 32.96
C ARG A 65 -8.29 -4.56 31.90
N ALA A 66 -9.07 -3.58 32.29
CA ALA A 66 -9.81 -2.76 31.34
C ALA A 66 -8.87 -1.71 30.72
N VAL A 67 -8.91 -1.58 29.41
CA VAL A 67 -8.20 -0.57 28.61
C VAL A 67 -9.24 0.21 27.82
N THR A 68 -9.23 1.53 27.91
CA THR A 68 -10.11 2.39 27.13
C THR A 68 -9.36 2.95 25.94
N VAL A 69 -9.93 2.77 24.77
CA VAL A 69 -9.43 3.28 23.49
C VAL A 69 -10.32 4.40 23.02
N GLY A 70 -9.72 5.49 22.59
CA GLY A 70 -10.40 6.65 22.01
C GLY A 70 -9.91 6.94 20.60
N LEU A 71 -10.68 7.70 19.86
CA LEU A 71 -10.32 8.20 18.53
C LEU A 71 -9.71 9.60 18.64
N VAL A 72 -8.62 9.84 17.92
CA VAL A 72 -8.00 11.16 17.81
C VAL A 72 -8.61 11.89 16.61
N GLU A 73 -9.76 12.53 16.82
CA GLU A 73 -10.54 13.16 15.74
C GLU A 73 -9.73 14.16 14.90
N SER A 74 -8.80 14.91 15.53
CA SER A 74 -7.98 15.91 14.83
C SER A 74 -6.96 15.32 13.85
N GLN A 75 -6.70 14.01 13.92
CA GLN A 75 -5.77 13.28 13.06
C GLN A 75 -6.50 12.24 12.20
N THR A 76 -7.82 12.11 12.36
CA THR A 76 -8.66 11.18 11.61
C THR A 76 -9.25 11.89 10.41
N THR A 77 -9.06 11.31 9.21
CA THR A 77 -9.65 11.78 7.95
C THR A 77 -10.82 10.90 7.51
N ALA A 78 -10.88 9.66 8.00
CA ALA A 78 -11.95 8.72 7.68
C ALA A 78 -13.31 9.19 8.22
N ASP A 79 -14.38 8.98 7.42
CA ASP A 79 -15.73 9.24 7.88
C ASP A 79 -16.10 8.24 9.00
N LEU A 80 -16.58 8.76 10.13
CA LEU A 80 -16.93 7.97 11.31
C LEU A 80 -18.12 7.01 11.07
N SER A 81 -18.89 7.21 10.03
CA SER A 81 -19.97 6.29 9.64
C SER A 81 -19.45 4.99 9.00
N ASN A 82 -18.20 4.99 8.53
CA ASN A 82 -17.59 3.87 7.83
C ASN A 82 -17.03 2.78 8.75
N PHE A 83 -16.92 3.04 10.07
CA PHE A 83 -16.40 2.05 11.00
C PHE A 83 -16.95 2.20 12.42
N THR A 84 -16.88 1.11 13.16
CA THR A 84 -17.17 1.06 14.61
C THR A 84 -16.09 0.24 15.31
N PHE A 85 -15.87 0.49 16.59
CA PHE A 85 -14.89 -0.26 17.39
C PHE A 85 -15.36 -0.43 18.83
N ASN A 86 -14.79 -1.41 19.55
CA ASN A 86 -15.03 -1.60 20.97
C ASN A 86 -14.15 -0.66 21.79
N GLU A 87 -14.70 0.44 22.31
CA GLU A 87 -13.97 1.42 23.13
C GLU A 87 -13.35 0.80 24.38
N GLN A 88 -13.94 -0.28 24.90
CA GLN A 88 -13.45 -1.02 26.05
C GLN A 88 -12.83 -2.35 25.61
N VAL A 89 -11.53 -2.47 25.79
CA VAL A 89 -10.77 -3.70 25.56
C VAL A 89 -10.41 -4.31 26.91
N VAL A 90 -10.59 -5.61 27.04
CA VAL A 90 -10.21 -6.37 28.23
C VAL A 90 -8.97 -7.20 27.93
N ILE A 91 -7.90 -7.02 28.72
CA ILE A 91 -6.79 -7.95 28.78
C ILE A 91 -7.11 -8.93 29.92
N PRO A 92 -7.38 -10.23 29.63
CA PRO A 92 -7.80 -11.19 30.64
C PRO A 92 -6.72 -11.42 31.71
N ALA A 93 -7.13 -11.81 32.90
CA ALA A 93 -6.22 -12.27 33.95
C ALA A 93 -5.29 -13.37 33.42
N GLY A 94 -4.00 -13.24 33.68
CA GLY A 94 -2.98 -14.20 33.20
C GLY A 94 -2.64 -14.08 31.71
N SER A 95 -3.19 -13.09 30.98
CA SER A 95 -2.84 -12.78 29.60
C SER A 95 -1.95 -11.55 29.49
N TYR A 96 -1.13 -11.50 28.45
CA TYR A 96 -0.39 -10.28 28.07
C TYR A 96 -1.16 -9.42 27.08
N THR A 97 -2.19 -9.94 26.43
CA THR A 97 -2.84 -9.31 25.27
C THR A 97 -4.35 -9.22 25.39
N GLY A 98 -4.91 -8.18 24.80
CA GLY A 98 -6.33 -8.01 24.50
C GLY A 98 -6.53 -7.53 23.08
N GLU A 99 -7.76 -7.63 22.54
CA GLU A 99 -8.08 -7.38 21.15
C GLU A 99 -8.99 -6.16 21.01
N LEU A 100 -8.53 -5.16 20.26
CA LEU A 100 -9.35 -4.08 19.73
C LEU A 100 -9.94 -4.54 18.39
N ILE A 101 -11.23 -4.83 18.36
CA ILE A 101 -11.95 -5.22 17.14
C ILE A 101 -12.51 -3.96 16.49
N ILE A 102 -12.21 -3.78 15.20
CA ILE A 102 -12.69 -2.66 14.39
C ILE A 102 -13.47 -3.24 13.22
N ASN A 103 -14.75 -2.88 13.12
CA ASN A 103 -15.66 -3.32 12.07
C ASN A 103 -15.87 -2.17 11.08
N GLY A 104 -15.68 -2.44 9.80
CA GLY A 104 -15.99 -1.53 8.71
C GLY A 104 -17.36 -1.81 8.11
N THR A 105 -17.99 -0.77 7.59
CA THR A 105 -19.22 -0.87 6.79
C THR A 105 -19.09 0.10 5.63
N ASP A 106 -19.40 -0.34 4.43
CA ASP A 106 -19.33 0.50 3.24
C ASP A 106 -20.53 1.44 3.17
N VAL A 107 -20.43 2.59 3.85
CA VAL A 107 -21.38 3.71 3.73
C VAL A 107 -20.90 4.72 2.69
N SER A 108 -19.61 5.04 2.74
CA SER A 108 -18.94 5.99 1.84
C SER A 108 -17.43 5.76 1.80
N VAL A 109 -17.00 4.50 1.95
CA VAL A 109 -15.58 4.15 1.94
C VAL A 109 -15.04 4.33 0.52
N GLU A 110 -13.95 5.08 0.40
CA GLU A 110 -13.30 5.32 -0.89
C GLU A 110 -12.25 4.23 -1.17
N THR A 111 -11.91 4.03 -2.45
CA THR A 111 -10.79 3.15 -2.85
C THR A 111 -9.43 3.76 -2.47
N SER A 112 -9.35 5.09 -2.35
CA SER A 112 -8.20 5.80 -1.79
C SER A 112 -8.20 5.66 -0.27
N PRO A 113 -7.08 5.26 0.36
CA PRO A 113 -7.04 5.07 1.80
C PRO A 113 -7.34 6.34 2.59
N GLU A 114 -8.23 6.24 3.57
CA GLU A 114 -8.49 7.24 4.60
C GLU A 114 -7.91 6.77 5.93
N ILE A 115 -7.59 7.67 6.83
CA ILE A 115 -6.88 7.38 8.07
C ILE A 115 -7.81 7.59 9.27
N ALA A 116 -7.83 6.63 10.20
CA ALA A 116 -8.35 6.78 11.55
C ALA A 116 -7.23 6.57 12.56
N VAL A 117 -7.10 7.45 13.55
CA VAL A 117 -6.05 7.37 14.58
C VAL A 117 -6.67 7.07 15.92
N PHE A 118 -6.23 5.98 16.53
CA PHE A 118 -6.66 5.53 17.86
C PHE A 118 -5.57 5.78 18.89
N GLU A 119 -5.98 6.08 20.12
CA GLU A 119 -5.09 6.18 21.29
C GLU A 119 -5.68 5.45 22.50
N ILE A 120 -4.80 4.96 23.37
CA ILE A 120 -5.22 4.45 24.67
C ILE A 120 -5.44 5.66 25.59
N THR A 121 -6.64 5.83 26.12
CA THR A 121 -7.00 6.96 27.00
C THR A 121 -7.01 6.59 28.48
N ASP A 122 -7.18 5.30 28.82
CA ASP A 122 -7.06 4.76 30.18
C ASP A 122 -6.65 3.28 30.15
N ALA A 123 -5.91 2.84 31.15
CA ALA A 123 -5.42 1.47 31.26
C ALA A 123 -5.41 0.96 32.71
N SER A 124 -6.45 1.26 33.50
CA SER A 124 -6.66 0.73 34.87
C SER A 124 -5.39 0.76 35.75
N GLY A 125 -4.78 1.94 35.90
CA GLY A 125 -3.63 2.16 36.77
C GLY A 125 -2.27 1.75 36.19
N ALA A 126 -2.20 1.35 34.92
CA ALA A 126 -0.96 1.21 34.18
C ALA A 126 -0.60 2.51 33.44
N ALA A 127 0.69 2.69 33.14
CA ALA A 127 1.08 3.68 32.14
C ALA A 127 0.71 3.19 30.74
N PHE A 128 0.42 4.09 29.81
CA PHE A 128 0.07 3.72 28.43
C PHE A 128 0.78 4.64 27.44
N GLU A 129 1.01 4.11 26.27
CA GLU A 129 1.73 4.78 25.19
C GLU A 129 1.28 4.25 23.84
N ARG A 130 1.63 4.98 22.78
CA ARG A 130 1.40 4.73 21.38
C ARG A 130 -0.04 4.97 20.89
N SER A 131 -0.08 5.47 19.68
CA SER A 131 -1.25 5.50 18.82
C SER A 131 -1.18 4.38 17.79
N LEU A 132 -2.34 3.98 17.29
CA LEU A 132 -2.52 3.11 16.14
C LEU A 132 -3.07 3.95 14.99
N GLU A 133 -2.40 3.94 13.85
CA GLU A 133 -2.90 4.49 12.60
C GLU A 133 -3.59 3.37 11.80
N LEU A 134 -4.87 3.52 11.56
CA LEU A 134 -5.67 2.58 10.76
C LEU A 134 -5.92 3.17 9.38
N SER A 135 -5.44 2.50 8.34
CA SER A 135 -5.76 2.80 6.94
C SER A 135 -7.03 2.07 6.53
N ILE A 136 -8.07 2.80 6.17
CA ILE A 136 -9.38 2.27 5.75
C ILE A 136 -9.53 2.50 4.26
N LYS A 137 -9.86 1.45 3.51
CA LYS A 137 -10.11 1.54 2.06
C LYS A 137 -11.16 0.53 1.61
N GLN A 138 -11.88 0.91 0.56
CA GLN A 138 -12.78 0.00 -0.13
C GLN A 138 -11.97 -1.00 -0.97
N ILE A 139 -12.38 -2.27 -0.94
CA ILE A 139 -11.88 -3.33 -1.82
C ILE A 139 -13.02 -3.98 -2.58
N CYS A 140 -12.69 -4.46 -3.77
CA CYS A 140 -13.61 -5.20 -4.63
C CYS A 140 -12.96 -6.54 -4.96
N PRO A 141 -13.21 -7.57 -4.15
CA PRO A 141 -12.59 -8.88 -4.34
C PRO A 141 -13.01 -9.47 -5.69
N ILE A 142 -12.08 -10.14 -6.34
CA ILE A 142 -12.33 -10.98 -7.51
C ILE A 142 -12.37 -12.44 -7.08
N PRO A 143 -13.15 -13.32 -7.74
CA PRO A 143 -13.19 -14.73 -7.40
C PRO A 143 -11.80 -15.38 -7.45
N GLU A 144 -11.53 -16.28 -6.50
CA GLU A 144 -10.26 -16.99 -6.45
C GLU A 144 -10.00 -17.80 -7.75
N GLY A 145 -8.78 -17.70 -8.29
CA GLY A 145 -8.38 -18.39 -9.50
C GLY A 145 -8.83 -17.74 -10.82
N THR A 146 -9.52 -16.58 -10.78
CA THR A 146 -9.87 -15.83 -11.97
C THR A 146 -8.72 -14.93 -12.44
N PHE A 147 -8.76 -14.54 -13.71
CA PHE A 147 -7.73 -13.70 -14.36
C PHE A 147 -6.31 -14.28 -14.22
N LEU A 148 -6.20 -15.63 -14.36
CA LEU A 148 -4.94 -16.37 -14.30
C LEU A 148 -4.80 -17.26 -15.53
N GLY A 149 -3.53 -17.57 -15.90
CA GLY A 149 -3.19 -18.45 -17.01
C GLY A 149 -2.89 -17.69 -18.30
N ASP A 150 -3.02 -18.35 -19.44
CA ASP A 150 -2.61 -17.81 -20.72
C ASP A 150 -3.69 -16.95 -21.37
N TYR A 151 -3.30 -15.77 -21.83
CA TYR A 151 -4.13 -14.80 -22.52
C TYR A 151 -3.48 -14.38 -23.84
N GLN A 152 -4.30 -14.21 -24.88
CA GLN A 152 -3.89 -13.55 -26.11
C GLN A 152 -3.91 -12.04 -25.87
N LEU A 153 -2.73 -11.42 -25.79
CA LEU A 153 -2.57 -9.97 -25.77
C LEU A 153 -2.72 -9.43 -27.19
N THR A 154 -3.59 -8.45 -27.38
CA THR A 154 -3.81 -7.79 -28.67
C THR A 154 -3.92 -6.29 -28.47
N GLN A 155 -3.03 -5.50 -29.09
CA GLN A 155 -3.12 -4.05 -29.03
C GLN A 155 -4.30 -3.56 -29.88
N VAL A 156 -5.16 -2.76 -29.26
CA VAL A 156 -6.37 -2.23 -29.90
C VAL A 156 -6.10 -0.84 -30.50
N SER A 157 -5.49 0.07 -29.73
CA SER A 157 -5.20 1.45 -30.15
C SER A 157 -4.41 2.18 -29.04
N PRO A 158 -3.64 3.21 -29.37
CA PRO A 158 -3.03 3.52 -30.67
C PRO A 158 -1.74 2.70 -30.89
N ILE A 159 -1.24 2.70 -32.12
CA ILE A 159 0.15 2.27 -32.41
C ILE A 159 1.10 3.35 -31.87
N ASN A 160 2.27 2.94 -31.33
CA ASN A 160 3.24 3.88 -30.79
C ASN A 160 3.65 4.91 -31.86
N PRO A 161 3.40 6.23 -31.61
CA PRO A 161 3.58 7.29 -32.61
C PRO A 161 5.05 7.58 -32.93
N ALA A 162 5.98 7.19 -32.05
CA ALA A 162 7.43 7.46 -32.26
C ALA A 162 8.05 6.51 -33.28
N ASN A 163 7.55 5.29 -33.42
CA ASN A 163 8.18 4.26 -34.25
C ASN A 163 7.22 3.46 -35.13
N GLY A 164 5.92 3.59 -34.95
CA GLY A 164 4.90 2.96 -35.79
C GLY A 164 4.74 1.44 -35.61
N VAL A 165 5.23 0.88 -34.49
CA VAL A 165 5.01 -0.52 -34.10
C VAL A 165 4.09 -0.59 -32.89
N ASN A 166 3.62 -1.79 -32.56
CA ASN A 166 2.89 -2.01 -31.32
C ASN A 166 3.78 -1.77 -30.10
N SER A 167 3.20 -1.26 -29.04
CA SER A 167 3.91 -1.04 -27.78
C SER A 167 4.33 -2.36 -27.13
N PHE A 168 3.44 -3.37 -27.19
CA PHE A 168 3.81 -4.77 -26.97
C PHE A 168 3.40 -5.60 -28.19
N PRO A 169 4.23 -6.56 -28.64
CA PRO A 169 3.85 -7.47 -29.72
C PRO A 169 2.56 -8.22 -29.36
N ASN A 170 1.68 -8.39 -30.35
CA ASN A 170 0.54 -9.27 -30.18
C ASN A 170 1.05 -10.71 -29.96
N GLY A 171 0.58 -11.38 -28.92
CA GLY A 171 1.05 -12.71 -28.58
C GLY A 171 0.46 -13.23 -27.29
N VAL A 172 0.88 -14.42 -26.89
CA VAL A 172 0.44 -15.03 -25.64
C VAL A 172 1.27 -14.48 -24.49
N VAL A 173 0.57 -14.06 -23.43
CA VAL A 173 1.15 -13.71 -22.12
C VAL A 173 0.51 -14.59 -21.06
N THR A 174 1.25 -14.90 -19.99
CA THR A 174 0.73 -15.67 -18.86
C THR A 174 0.51 -14.74 -17.69
N LEU A 175 -0.74 -14.61 -17.23
CA LEU A 175 -1.09 -13.87 -16.03
C LEU A 175 -0.82 -14.71 -14.79
N VAL A 176 -0.11 -14.13 -13.83
CA VAL A 176 0.20 -14.74 -12.53
C VAL A 176 -0.27 -13.84 -11.38
N GLU A 177 -0.53 -14.42 -10.21
CA GLU A 177 -0.72 -13.63 -8.99
C GLU A 177 0.60 -12.93 -8.62
N ASP A 178 0.50 -11.68 -8.18
CA ASP A 178 1.64 -10.88 -7.75
C ASP A 178 1.36 -10.23 -6.39
N GLY A 179 1.28 -11.04 -5.34
CA GLY A 179 1.07 -10.62 -3.96
C GLY A 179 -0.40 -10.62 -3.53
N ALA A 180 -1.12 -9.49 -3.67
CA ALA A 180 -2.53 -9.42 -3.25
C ALA A 180 -3.44 -10.24 -4.18
N SER A 181 -4.56 -10.75 -3.64
CA SER A 181 -5.53 -11.55 -4.42
C SER A 181 -6.12 -10.81 -5.62
N THR A 182 -6.19 -9.48 -5.56
CA THR A 182 -6.65 -8.62 -6.66
C THR A 182 -5.55 -8.24 -7.66
N ARG A 183 -4.30 -8.63 -7.39
CA ARG A 183 -3.16 -8.20 -8.19
C ARG A 183 -2.72 -9.28 -9.17
N ARG A 184 -2.42 -8.88 -10.41
CA ARG A 184 -1.87 -9.73 -11.48
C ARG A 184 -0.66 -9.08 -12.11
N ALA A 185 0.19 -9.90 -12.71
CA ALA A 185 1.30 -9.46 -13.54
C ALA A 185 1.50 -10.38 -14.75
N PHE A 186 2.11 -9.83 -15.78
CA PHE A 186 2.64 -10.59 -16.93
C PHE A 186 3.95 -9.99 -17.41
N GLU A 187 4.74 -10.79 -18.11
CA GLU A 187 5.96 -10.34 -18.77
C GLU A 187 5.71 -10.07 -20.25
N ALA A 188 6.16 -8.92 -20.76
CA ALA A 188 6.11 -8.58 -22.17
C ALA A 188 7.29 -7.66 -22.55
N THR A 189 7.78 -7.77 -23.79
CA THR A 189 8.89 -6.94 -24.28
C THR A 189 8.33 -5.68 -24.91
N TYR A 190 8.57 -4.53 -24.27
CA TYR A 190 8.16 -3.23 -24.80
C TYR A 190 8.85 -2.94 -26.11
N LEU A 191 8.08 -2.54 -27.15
CA LEU A 191 8.54 -2.35 -28.53
C LEU A 191 9.27 -3.57 -29.11
N GLY A 192 8.85 -4.80 -28.72
CA GLY A 192 9.54 -6.04 -29.09
C GLY A 192 9.67 -6.27 -30.61
N ASP A 193 8.72 -5.76 -31.41
CA ASP A 193 8.74 -5.86 -32.88
C ASP A 193 9.90 -5.10 -33.53
N LEU A 194 10.60 -4.21 -32.80
CA LEU A 194 11.84 -3.57 -33.29
C LEU A 194 13.04 -4.51 -33.29
N GLY A 195 12.99 -5.62 -32.52
CA GLY A 195 14.05 -6.63 -32.50
C GLY A 195 15.41 -6.13 -32.01
N ILE A 196 15.43 -5.14 -31.13
CA ILE A 196 16.67 -4.53 -30.60
C ILE A 196 17.22 -5.26 -29.36
N GLY A 197 16.56 -6.32 -28.90
CA GLY A 197 17.10 -7.22 -27.87
C GLY A 197 16.96 -6.72 -26.43
N GLN A 198 16.02 -5.83 -26.16
CA GLN A 198 15.70 -5.35 -24.80
C GLN A 198 15.09 -6.46 -23.95
N ALA A 199 15.22 -6.32 -22.63
CA ALA A 199 14.58 -7.23 -21.68
C ALA A 199 13.06 -7.09 -21.68
N ALA A 200 12.36 -8.15 -21.26
CA ALA A 200 10.93 -8.04 -20.97
C ALA A 200 10.73 -7.20 -19.72
N ALA A 201 9.67 -6.40 -19.72
CA ALA A 201 9.16 -5.70 -18.55
C ALA A 201 8.12 -6.55 -17.85
N VAL A 202 8.06 -6.47 -16.52
CA VAL A 202 6.98 -7.02 -15.72
C VAL A 202 5.89 -5.96 -15.65
N VAL A 203 4.72 -6.24 -16.23
CA VAL A 203 3.56 -5.36 -16.21
C VAL A 203 2.64 -5.83 -15.09
N GLY A 204 2.75 -5.16 -13.93
CA GLY A 204 1.87 -5.39 -12.79
C GLY A 204 0.65 -4.48 -12.86
N PHE A 205 -0.48 -4.98 -12.36
CA PHE A 205 -1.73 -4.22 -12.27
C PHE A 205 -2.65 -4.78 -11.19
N ASP A 206 -3.53 -3.92 -10.68
CA ASP A 206 -4.55 -4.26 -9.71
C ASP A 206 -5.95 -4.15 -10.31
N PHE A 207 -6.82 -5.07 -9.92
CA PHE A 207 -8.25 -4.95 -10.10
C PHE A 207 -8.85 -4.15 -8.93
N VAL A 208 -9.32 -2.95 -9.20
CA VAL A 208 -9.84 -2.02 -8.20
C VAL A 208 -11.25 -1.58 -8.60
N CYS A 209 -12.26 -2.15 -7.96
CA CYS A 209 -13.68 -1.75 -8.12
C CYS A 209 -14.08 -1.42 -9.57
N ASN A 210 -14.07 -2.45 -10.41
CA ASN A 210 -14.37 -2.41 -11.85
C ASN A 210 -13.35 -1.67 -12.72
N SER A 211 -12.17 -1.33 -12.19
CA SER A 211 -11.08 -0.70 -12.95
C SER A 211 -9.82 -1.55 -12.92
N VAL A 212 -9.06 -1.54 -14.01
CA VAL A 212 -7.73 -2.17 -14.11
C VAL A 212 -6.68 -1.08 -13.98
N ILE A 213 -5.97 -1.04 -12.86
CA ILE A 213 -4.98 0.00 -12.55
C ILE A 213 -3.57 -0.57 -12.73
N VAL A 214 -2.84 -0.07 -13.71
CA VAL A 214 -1.45 -0.45 -13.98
C VAL A 214 -0.51 0.22 -12.99
N ASP A 215 0.58 -0.47 -12.61
CA ASP A 215 1.62 0.08 -11.75
C ASP A 215 2.26 1.34 -12.34
N ALA A 216 2.70 2.24 -11.47
CA ALA A 216 3.50 3.37 -11.85
C ALA A 216 4.99 3.00 -11.96
N GLY A 217 5.70 3.61 -12.90
CA GLY A 217 7.16 3.48 -13.01
C GLY A 217 7.64 2.11 -13.47
N ILE A 218 6.88 1.43 -14.34
CA ILE A 218 7.32 0.18 -14.97
C ILE A 218 8.47 0.51 -15.93
N ASP A 219 9.65 0.01 -15.62
CA ASP A 219 10.87 0.19 -16.42
C ASP A 219 10.83 -0.66 -17.69
N THR A 220 10.92 -0.01 -18.85
CA THR A 220 10.94 -0.70 -20.15
C THR A 220 12.33 -1.16 -20.57
N SER A 221 13.36 -0.81 -19.85
CA SER A 221 14.78 -1.03 -20.23
C SER A 221 15.18 -0.37 -21.56
N LEU A 222 14.42 0.61 -22.03
CA LEU A 222 14.70 1.37 -23.26
C LEU A 222 14.93 2.84 -22.95
N THR A 223 15.86 3.43 -23.67
CA THR A 223 16.22 4.85 -23.57
C THR A 223 16.59 5.41 -24.93
N CYS A 224 16.35 6.69 -25.17
CA CYS A 224 16.83 7.42 -26.34
C CYS A 224 18.10 8.21 -26.05
N ASP A 225 18.33 8.62 -24.81
CA ASP A 225 19.50 9.42 -24.38
C ASP A 225 20.64 8.58 -23.78
N GLY A 226 20.37 7.33 -23.42
CA GLY A 226 21.33 6.41 -22.80
C GLY A 226 21.51 6.62 -21.29
N GLU A 227 20.69 7.47 -20.65
CA GLU A 227 20.80 7.81 -19.22
C GLU A 227 19.56 7.38 -18.43
N THR A 228 18.37 7.72 -18.91
CA THR A 228 17.10 7.41 -18.26
C THR A 228 16.27 6.45 -19.11
N ASN A 229 15.50 5.57 -18.47
CA ASN A 229 14.65 4.64 -19.18
C ASN A 229 13.24 5.24 -19.40
N ILE A 230 12.61 4.84 -20.51
CA ILE A 230 11.19 5.08 -20.73
C ILE A 230 10.43 4.31 -19.68
N ASP A 231 9.48 4.95 -19.01
CA ASP A 231 8.59 4.30 -18.07
C ASP A 231 7.15 4.17 -18.57
N LEU A 232 6.47 3.16 -18.04
CA LEU A 232 5.03 2.97 -18.20
C LEU A 232 4.34 3.21 -16.86
N GLY A 233 3.04 3.52 -16.92
CA GLY A 233 2.28 3.81 -15.72
C GLY A 233 0.77 3.65 -15.89
N PRO A 234 0.00 4.06 -14.87
CA PRO A 234 -1.45 4.01 -14.91
C PRO A 234 -2.01 5.00 -15.92
N ALA A 235 -2.99 4.56 -16.69
CA ALA A 235 -3.71 5.38 -17.65
C ALA A 235 -4.48 6.51 -16.96
N LEU A 236 -4.73 7.62 -17.68
CA LEU A 236 -5.61 8.69 -17.18
C LEU A 236 -7.08 8.22 -17.06
N ASN A 237 -7.48 7.29 -17.93
CA ASN A 237 -8.78 6.64 -17.90
C ASN A 237 -8.55 5.13 -17.94
N PRO A 238 -8.48 4.46 -16.79
CA PRO A 238 -8.29 3.03 -16.71
C PRO A 238 -9.40 2.26 -17.42
N SER A 239 -9.08 1.09 -17.96
CA SER A 239 -10.07 0.17 -18.51
C SER A 239 -10.95 -0.39 -17.39
N SER A 240 -12.18 -0.77 -17.75
CA SER A 240 -13.08 -1.51 -16.87
C SER A 240 -12.96 -3.02 -17.09
N TYR A 241 -13.38 -3.81 -16.10
CA TYR A 241 -13.48 -5.26 -16.16
C TYR A 241 -14.77 -5.74 -15.49
N ASP A 242 -15.19 -6.97 -15.79
CA ASP A 242 -16.28 -7.65 -15.09
C ASP A 242 -15.65 -8.70 -14.14
N PRO A 243 -15.83 -8.60 -12.82
CA PRO A 243 -15.24 -9.53 -11.86
C PRO A 243 -15.72 -10.99 -12.03
N GLU A 244 -16.89 -11.20 -12.65
CA GLU A 244 -17.48 -12.51 -12.86
C GLU A 244 -17.10 -13.14 -14.22
N ASP A 245 -16.45 -12.38 -15.12
CA ASP A 245 -16.07 -12.86 -16.47
C ASP A 245 -14.59 -12.55 -16.75
N ASP A 246 -13.74 -13.57 -16.64
CA ASP A 246 -12.32 -13.48 -16.95
C ASP A 246 -11.97 -13.96 -18.38
N SER A 247 -12.97 -14.18 -19.23
CA SER A 247 -12.75 -14.62 -20.60
C SER A 247 -12.09 -13.57 -21.47
N GLU A 248 -12.41 -12.29 -21.24
CA GLU A 248 -11.82 -11.15 -21.94
C GLU A 248 -11.91 -9.90 -21.09
N PHE A 249 -10.85 -9.11 -21.08
CA PHE A 249 -10.84 -7.78 -20.48
C PHE A 249 -9.83 -6.87 -21.17
N GLU A 250 -9.93 -5.57 -20.92
CA GLU A 250 -9.00 -4.58 -21.44
C GLU A 250 -8.07 -4.06 -20.35
N ILE A 251 -6.83 -3.76 -20.75
CA ILE A 251 -5.87 -3.02 -19.95
C ILE A 251 -5.38 -1.80 -20.71
N THR A 252 -5.44 -0.64 -20.10
CA THR A 252 -4.91 0.60 -20.68
C THR A 252 -3.69 1.04 -19.90
N ILE A 253 -2.60 1.23 -20.61
CA ILE A 253 -1.28 1.56 -20.10
C ILE A 253 -0.89 2.94 -20.60
N ARG A 254 -0.43 3.82 -19.71
CA ARG A 254 0.17 5.09 -20.07
C ARG A 254 1.63 4.91 -20.41
N GLU A 255 1.99 5.22 -21.64
CA GLU A 255 3.37 5.21 -22.11
C GLU A 255 4.04 6.56 -21.88
N TYR A 256 5.37 6.55 -21.59
CA TYR A 256 6.13 7.74 -21.25
C TYR A 256 5.49 8.49 -20.06
N ALA A 257 5.11 7.76 -19.03
CA ALA A 257 4.21 8.23 -17.98
C ALA A 257 4.82 9.36 -17.15
N THR A 258 6.05 9.19 -16.67
CA THR A 258 6.82 10.19 -15.94
C THR A 258 8.17 10.47 -16.58
N ASP A 259 8.76 9.48 -17.27
CA ASP A 259 10.02 9.61 -17.97
C ASP A 259 9.90 9.10 -19.41
N ASP A 260 10.30 9.94 -20.37
CA ASP A 260 10.25 9.63 -21.79
C ASP A 260 11.59 9.05 -22.32
N GLY A 261 12.55 8.81 -21.45
CA GLY A 261 13.86 8.28 -21.81
C GLY A 261 14.66 9.20 -22.73
N GLY A 262 14.40 10.51 -22.69
CA GLY A 262 15.02 11.50 -23.57
C GLY A 262 14.51 11.44 -25.01
N CYS A 263 13.41 10.73 -25.29
CA CYS A 263 12.86 10.57 -26.64
C CYS A 263 12.09 11.79 -27.16
N GLY A 264 11.70 12.72 -26.30
CA GLY A 264 10.89 13.89 -26.65
C GLY A 264 9.46 13.54 -27.04
N VAL A 265 8.95 12.43 -26.53
CA VAL A 265 7.59 11.90 -26.79
C VAL A 265 6.64 12.36 -25.70
N VAL A 266 5.48 12.88 -26.06
CA VAL A 266 4.44 13.20 -25.09
C VAL A 266 3.72 11.93 -24.65
N ALA A 267 3.51 11.76 -23.33
CA ALA A 267 2.80 10.62 -22.78
C ALA A 267 1.41 10.43 -23.40
N PHE A 268 1.06 9.18 -23.70
CA PHE A 268 -0.24 8.79 -24.26
C PHE A 268 -0.68 7.45 -23.69
N ASP A 269 -1.97 7.13 -23.81
CA ASP A 269 -2.55 5.92 -23.31
C ASP A 269 -2.72 4.91 -24.47
N THR A 270 -2.33 3.64 -24.24
CA THR A 270 -2.47 2.53 -25.19
C THR A 270 -3.31 1.41 -24.56
N THR A 271 -4.33 0.95 -25.29
CA THR A 271 -5.23 -0.10 -24.82
C THR A 271 -4.91 -1.45 -25.48
N PHE A 272 -4.95 -2.49 -24.68
CA PHE A 272 -4.79 -3.89 -25.08
C PHE A 272 -5.99 -4.68 -24.62
N THR A 273 -6.45 -5.62 -25.47
CA THR A 273 -7.39 -6.67 -25.08
C THR A 273 -6.61 -7.91 -24.67
N LEU A 274 -7.00 -8.52 -23.57
CA LEU A 274 -6.54 -9.82 -23.11
C LEU A 274 -7.70 -10.81 -23.21
N THR A 275 -7.59 -11.76 -24.14
CA THR A 275 -8.59 -12.82 -24.37
C THR A 275 -8.05 -14.14 -23.85
N LYS A 276 -8.75 -14.80 -22.91
CA LYS A 276 -8.30 -16.04 -22.27
C LYS A 276 -8.16 -17.18 -23.28
N ILE A 277 -7.06 -17.92 -23.20
CA ILE A 277 -6.81 -19.11 -24.00
C ILE A 277 -7.23 -20.34 -23.19
N ASN A 278 -8.18 -21.12 -23.70
CA ASN A 278 -8.70 -22.34 -23.07
C ASN A 278 -7.82 -23.56 -23.41
#